data_5b1a1fe353e8daed01bcf48046242cec
#
_entry.id   5b1a1fe353e8daed01bcf48046242cec
#
_cell.length_a   1.000
_cell.length_b   1.000
_cell.length_c   1.000
_cell.angle_alpha   90.00
_cell.angle_beta   90.00
_cell.angle_gamma   90.00
#
_symmetry.space_group_name_H-M   'P 1'
#
loop_
_entity.id
_entity.type
_entity.pdbx_description
1 polymer ?
#
loop_
_entity_poly.entity_id
_entity_poly.type
_entity_poly.pdbx_seq_one_letter_code
_entity_poly.pdbx_strand_id
1 'polypeptide(L)'
;MRGCGAAWELDRVRLVSSNSDPQPGRGPVREGVLALPSPLPLHHGGSLPAAQLAWRLVGDPALPVVVAIGGISAHRRVFDLEQPEQGWWREVVGPGQALDTRRCALLGFDYLGAQGDSTAARADERFPSLSSYDQAEALAALLDHLRIARIRAIAGASYGGMVALAFGERHGRRVERLLVISAGDRAHPLATAWRSVQRRTVRFALQAGRGADGLELARALAMTTYRSSEEFAARFDAPPRLVGGEFVFPVEDYLYARGRDYAARVRPEHFLSLSESIDLHRVDATRVTVPCTVVAVREDLLVPLGDLRALVARLPRAELVEISSPHGHDAFLKEPAQLKPVFDTLYGEQ
;
A
#
# COMPACT_ATOMS: atom_id res chain seq x y z
N MET A 1 29.52 13.72 -40.11
CA MET A 1 28.12 14.12 -39.95
C MET A 1 27.24 12.97 -40.36
N ARG A 2 26.69 12.23 -39.43
CA ARG A 2 25.45 11.46 -39.57
C ARG A 2 24.89 11.35 -38.17
N GLY A 3 23.74 12.01 -37.98
CA GLY A 3 23.05 12.07 -36.72
C GLY A 3 22.41 10.71 -36.33
N CYS A 4 22.66 10.32 -35.11
CA CYS A 4 21.98 9.20 -34.48
C CYS A 4 20.69 9.74 -33.85
N GLY A 5 19.58 9.63 -34.57
CA GLY A 5 18.24 9.87 -34.03
C GLY A 5 17.81 8.70 -33.19
N ALA A 6 17.87 8.85 -31.87
CA ALA A 6 17.21 7.92 -30.94
C ALA A 6 15.70 8.14 -31.05
N ALA A 7 15.03 7.20 -31.72
CA ALA A 7 13.58 7.11 -31.72
C ALA A 7 13.14 6.65 -30.32
N TRP A 8 12.50 7.55 -29.57
CA TRP A 8 11.76 7.25 -28.34
C TRP A 8 10.48 6.54 -28.75
N GLU A 9 10.46 5.23 -28.63
CA GLU A 9 9.22 4.46 -28.80
C GLU A 9 8.25 4.86 -27.70
N LEU A 10 7.09 5.33 -28.16
CA LEU A 10 6.01 5.91 -27.37
C LEU A 10 5.44 4.93 -26.35
N ASP A 11 5.36 5.38 -25.11
CA ASP A 11 4.59 4.78 -24.01
C ASP A 11 3.22 4.29 -24.49
N ARG A 12 2.91 3.01 -24.20
CA ARG A 12 1.57 2.46 -24.41
C ARG A 12 0.61 2.99 -23.35
N VAL A 13 0.16 4.23 -23.47
CA VAL A 13 -0.97 4.75 -22.72
C VAL A 13 -2.25 4.16 -23.32
N ARG A 14 -2.91 3.26 -22.61
CA ARG A 14 -4.25 2.81 -22.98
C ARG A 14 -5.27 3.81 -22.43
N LEU A 15 -5.94 4.52 -23.32
CA LEU A 15 -7.22 5.16 -23.02
C LEU A 15 -8.28 4.05 -23.06
N VAL A 16 -8.78 3.66 -21.91
CA VAL A 16 -9.96 2.79 -21.84
C VAL A 16 -11.17 3.71 -21.96
N SER A 17 -11.61 3.97 -23.22
CA SER A 17 -12.85 4.70 -23.46
C SER A 17 -14.02 3.74 -23.25
N SER A 18 -14.77 3.90 -22.16
CA SER A 18 -16.11 3.32 -22.05
C SER A 18 -17.06 4.11 -22.94
N ASN A 19 -17.61 3.49 -23.97
CA ASN A 19 -18.69 4.00 -24.82
C ASN A 19 -20.05 3.97 -24.07
N SER A 20 -20.15 4.62 -22.91
CA SER A 20 -21.40 4.76 -22.18
C SER A 20 -21.56 6.22 -21.73
N ASP A 21 -22.79 6.71 -21.76
CA ASP A 21 -23.14 8.08 -21.34
C ASP A 21 -22.45 8.50 -20.04
N PRO A 22 -22.05 9.79 -19.91
CA PRO A 22 -21.35 10.29 -18.74
C PRO A 22 -22.26 10.21 -17.51
N GLN A 23 -22.12 9.14 -16.74
CA GLN A 23 -22.74 9.08 -15.42
C GLN A 23 -21.91 9.92 -14.42
N PRO A 24 -22.56 10.65 -13.50
CA PRO A 24 -21.87 11.41 -12.47
C PRO A 24 -20.94 10.49 -11.64
N GLY A 25 -19.65 10.78 -11.66
CA GLY A 25 -18.62 9.97 -10.98
C GLY A 25 -17.79 9.04 -11.88
N ARG A 26 -18.11 8.93 -13.17
CA ARG A 26 -17.30 8.23 -14.19
C ARG A 26 -16.36 9.24 -14.87
N GLY A 27 -15.25 9.53 -14.25
CA GLY A 27 -14.16 10.22 -14.94
C GLY A 27 -13.37 9.23 -15.84
N PRO A 28 -12.59 9.76 -16.82
CA PRO A 28 -11.77 8.93 -17.68
C PRO A 28 -10.78 8.10 -16.87
N VAL A 29 -10.56 6.85 -17.31
CA VAL A 29 -9.51 5.98 -16.78
C VAL A 29 -8.32 6.04 -17.72
N ARG A 30 -7.16 6.40 -17.17
CA ARG A 30 -5.86 6.31 -17.84
C ARG A 30 -4.99 5.35 -17.05
N GLU A 31 -4.42 4.37 -17.72
CA GLU A 31 -3.47 3.45 -17.12
C GLU A 31 -2.30 3.18 -18.09
N GLY A 32 -1.15 2.84 -17.54
CA GLY A 32 0.02 2.57 -18.33
C GLY A 32 1.17 2.03 -17.48
N VAL A 33 2.28 1.85 -18.15
CA VAL A 33 3.55 1.43 -17.55
C VAL A 33 4.60 2.47 -17.92
N LEU A 34 5.20 3.09 -16.92
CA LEU A 34 6.28 4.06 -17.06
C LEU A 34 7.61 3.35 -16.97
N ALA A 35 8.49 3.54 -17.97
CA ALA A 35 9.90 3.21 -17.85
C ALA A 35 10.58 4.22 -16.91
N LEU A 36 11.15 3.73 -15.81
CA LEU A 36 11.90 4.56 -14.86
C LEU A 36 13.33 4.83 -15.36
N PRO A 37 14.05 5.79 -14.78
CA PRO A 37 15.47 6.03 -15.11
C PRO A 37 16.29 4.74 -15.08
N SER A 38 17.20 4.58 -16.05
CA SER A 38 18.01 3.36 -16.20
C SER A 38 19.50 3.71 -16.17
N PRO A 39 20.29 3.16 -15.20
CA PRO A 39 19.83 2.38 -14.05
C PRO A 39 19.08 3.23 -13.01
N LEU A 40 18.10 2.63 -12.30
CA LEU A 40 17.46 3.27 -11.16
C LEU A 40 18.32 3.00 -9.91
N PRO A 41 19.00 4.01 -9.33
CA PRO A 41 19.75 3.82 -8.09
C PRO A 41 18.78 3.60 -6.91
N LEU A 42 19.18 2.73 -5.96
CA LEU A 42 18.35 2.38 -4.80
C LEU A 42 18.91 2.98 -3.52
N HIS A 43 18.02 3.26 -2.58
CA HIS A 43 18.34 3.94 -1.33
C HIS A 43 19.39 3.22 -0.48
N HIS A 44 19.32 1.90 -0.40
CA HIS A 44 20.28 1.09 0.35
C HIS A 44 21.47 0.61 -0.51
N GLY A 45 21.68 1.23 -1.65
CA GLY A 45 22.75 0.87 -2.60
C GLY A 45 22.31 -0.17 -3.63
N GLY A 46 23.12 -0.32 -4.67
CA GLY A 46 22.75 -1.09 -5.85
C GLY A 46 21.83 -0.31 -6.79
N SER A 47 21.33 -0.96 -7.81
CA SER A 47 20.42 -0.36 -8.79
C SER A 47 19.56 -1.41 -9.49
N LEU A 48 18.44 -0.97 -10.06
CA LEU A 48 17.67 -1.75 -11.02
C LEU A 48 18.06 -1.32 -12.44
N PRO A 49 18.57 -2.22 -13.28
CA PRO A 49 19.08 -1.88 -14.59
C PRO A 49 18.01 -1.37 -15.56
N ALA A 50 16.78 -1.91 -15.46
CA ALA A 50 15.64 -1.52 -16.26
C ALA A 50 14.37 -1.68 -15.38
N ALA A 51 13.96 -0.58 -14.77
CA ALA A 51 12.76 -0.58 -13.91
C ALA A 51 11.57 0.03 -14.63
N GLN A 52 10.39 -0.50 -14.35
CA GLN A 52 9.12 0.05 -14.83
C GLN A 52 8.12 0.13 -13.68
N LEU A 53 7.22 1.11 -13.77
CA LEU A 53 6.16 1.37 -12.79
C LEU A 53 4.80 1.36 -13.48
N ALA A 54 3.94 0.45 -13.09
CA ALA A 54 2.56 0.39 -13.56
C ALA A 54 1.68 1.30 -12.71
N TRP A 55 0.81 2.06 -13.36
CA TRP A 55 -0.02 3.08 -12.73
C TRP A 55 -1.45 3.12 -13.30
N ARG A 56 -2.37 3.70 -12.55
CA ARG A 56 -3.75 3.97 -12.97
C ARG A 56 -4.22 5.28 -12.36
N LEU A 57 -4.72 6.17 -13.19
CA LEU A 57 -5.34 7.43 -12.81
C LEU A 57 -6.81 7.41 -13.25
N VAL A 58 -7.70 7.63 -12.29
CA VAL A 58 -9.16 7.60 -12.48
C VAL A 58 -9.74 8.95 -12.07
N GLY A 59 -10.59 9.53 -12.88
CA GLY A 59 -11.28 10.77 -12.58
C GLY A 59 -10.97 11.90 -13.57
N ASP A 60 -11.63 13.03 -13.38
CA ASP A 60 -11.44 14.22 -14.19
C ASP A 60 -10.03 14.81 -13.93
N PRO A 61 -9.19 14.99 -14.94
CA PRO A 61 -7.85 15.57 -14.78
C PRO A 61 -7.86 17.05 -14.33
N ALA A 62 -8.99 17.73 -14.40
CA ALA A 62 -9.16 19.09 -13.86
C ALA A 62 -9.33 19.10 -12.34
N LEU A 63 -9.69 17.99 -11.73
CA LEU A 63 -9.82 17.86 -10.28
C LEU A 63 -8.44 17.69 -9.60
N PRO A 64 -8.33 18.10 -8.32
CA PRO A 64 -7.12 17.84 -7.55
C PRO A 64 -6.78 16.34 -7.51
N VAL A 65 -5.51 16.01 -7.76
CA VAL A 65 -5.06 14.61 -7.74
C VAL A 65 -4.76 14.17 -6.29
N VAL A 66 -5.34 13.05 -5.89
CA VAL A 66 -5.01 12.33 -4.66
C VAL A 66 -4.34 11.02 -5.03
N VAL A 67 -3.15 10.76 -4.47
CA VAL A 67 -2.49 9.45 -4.55
C VAL A 67 -3.02 8.58 -3.42
N ALA A 68 -3.55 7.40 -3.74
CA ALA A 68 -4.03 6.44 -2.74
C ALA A 68 -3.21 5.15 -2.80
N ILE A 69 -2.54 4.82 -1.71
CA ILE A 69 -1.62 3.69 -1.59
C ILE A 69 -1.83 2.96 -0.25
N GLY A 70 -1.80 1.66 -0.29
CA GLY A 70 -2.15 0.81 0.86
C GLY A 70 -0.99 -0.04 1.37
N GLY A 71 -1.31 -1.12 2.07
CA GLY A 71 -0.34 -2.12 2.51
C GLY A 71 0.34 -2.84 1.34
N ILE A 72 1.24 -3.76 1.65
CA ILE A 72 2.06 -4.48 0.64
C ILE A 72 1.26 -5.33 -0.36
N SER A 73 -0.03 -5.55 -0.11
CA SER A 73 -0.94 -6.25 -1.04
C SER A 73 -1.76 -5.28 -1.91
N ALA A 74 -1.62 -3.97 -1.70
CA ALA A 74 -2.29 -2.97 -2.51
C ALA A 74 -1.64 -2.86 -3.90
N HIS A 75 -2.44 -2.39 -4.86
CA HIS A 75 -2.04 -2.26 -6.25
C HIS A 75 -2.71 -1.02 -6.87
N ARG A 76 -2.38 -0.69 -8.12
CA ARG A 76 -2.88 0.49 -8.84
C ARG A 76 -4.41 0.61 -8.92
N ARG A 77 -5.15 -0.51 -8.83
CA ARG A 77 -6.63 -0.48 -8.81
C ARG A 77 -7.12 -0.24 -7.38
N VAL A 78 -7.15 1.01 -6.98
CA VAL A 78 -7.62 1.42 -5.65
C VAL A 78 -9.12 1.18 -5.51
N PHE A 79 -9.88 1.59 -6.52
CA PHE A 79 -11.29 1.25 -6.73
C PHE A 79 -11.56 1.02 -8.22
N ASP A 80 -12.66 0.34 -8.53
CA ASP A 80 -13.09 0.09 -9.89
C ASP A 80 -14.62 0.12 -9.94
N LEU A 81 -15.19 0.91 -10.86
CA LEU A 81 -16.65 1.04 -11.00
C LEU A 81 -17.27 -0.09 -11.81
N GLU A 82 -16.51 -0.69 -12.73
CA GLU A 82 -16.99 -1.78 -13.58
C GLU A 82 -16.82 -3.14 -12.90
N GLN A 83 -15.75 -3.28 -12.12
CA GLN A 83 -15.40 -4.50 -11.41
C GLN A 83 -15.03 -4.15 -9.94
N PRO A 84 -16.03 -3.81 -9.09
CA PRO A 84 -15.79 -3.31 -7.73
C PRO A 84 -14.94 -4.25 -6.86
N GLU A 85 -15.00 -5.56 -7.12
CA GLU A 85 -14.21 -6.58 -6.43
C GLU A 85 -12.71 -6.46 -6.70
N GLN A 86 -12.30 -5.82 -7.78
CA GLN A 86 -10.90 -5.57 -8.11
C GLN A 86 -10.30 -4.37 -7.35
N GLY A 87 -11.14 -3.49 -6.80
CA GLY A 87 -10.68 -2.37 -5.98
C GLY A 87 -10.30 -2.83 -4.57
N TRP A 88 -9.03 -2.64 -4.18
CA TRP A 88 -8.59 -3.05 -2.84
C TRP A 88 -9.14 -2.15 -1.73
N TRP A 89 -9.56 -0.91 -2.05
CA TRP A 89 -10.10 0.05 -1.07
C TRP A 89 -11.58 0.42 -1.30
N ARG A 90 -12.29 -0.44 -1.98
CA ARG A 90 -13.68 -0.24 -2.44
C ARG A 90 -14.70 0.18 -1.37
N GLU A 91 -14.46 -0.18 -0.10
CA GLU A 91 -15.37 0.19 1.00
C GLU A 91 -15.17 1.64 1.47
N VAL A 92 -14.03 2.24 1.14
CA VAL A 92 -13.62 3.59 1.59
C VAL A 92 -13.56 4.58 0.43
N VAL A 93 -13.21 4.12 -0.77
CA VAL A 93 -12.92 4.96 -1.93
C VAL A 93 -13.93 4.70 -3.05
N GLY A 94 -14.52 5.76 -3.56
CA GLY A 94 -15.47 5.71 -4.68
C GLY A 94 -16.39 6.92 -4.69
N PRO A 95 -17.32 6.98 -5.64
CA PRO A 95 -18.30 8.08 -5.71
C PRO A 95 -19.19 8.12 -4.46
N GLY A 96 -19.13 9.21 -3.70
CA GLY A 96 -19.89 9.39 -2.46
C GLY A 96 -19.37 8.62 -1.25
N GLN A 97 -18.25 7.91 -1.39
CA GLN A 97 -17.59 7.21 -0.27
C GLN A 97 -16.80 8.19 0.61
N ALA A 98 -16.09 7.66 1.61
CA ALA A 98 -15.28 8.46 2.52
C ALA A 98 -14.24 9.28 1.75
N LEU A 99 -13.51 8.67 0.82
CA LEU A 99 -12.71 9.37 -0.19
C LEU A 99 -13.53 9.44 -1.49
N ASP A 100 -14.16 10.61 -1.71
CA ASP A 100 -15.11 10.79 -2.80
C ASP A 100 -14.42 11.14 -4.13
N THR A 101 -14.45 10.19 -5.06
CA THR A 101 -13.84 10.33 -6.39
C THR A 101 -14.58 11.30 -7.34
N ARG A 102 -15.72 11.86 -6.93
CA ARG A 102 -16.36 12.98 -7.63
C ARG A 102 -15.66 14.32 -7.35
N ARG A 103 -14.81 14.38 -6.30
CA ARG A 103 -14.12 15.58 -5.81
C ARG A 103 -12.63 15.56 -6.08
N CYS A 104 -12.05 14.43 -6.51
CA CYS A 104 -10.64 14.29 -6.83
C CYS A 104 -10.42 13.29 -7.97
N ALA A 105 -9.32 13.46 -8.70
CA ALA A 105 -8.76 12.42 -9.52
C ALA A 105 -7.88 11.50 -8.64
N LEU A 106 -7.98 10.20 -8.83
CA LEU A 106 -7.33 9.20 -7.97
C LEU A 106 -6.19 8.50 -8.71
N LEU A 107 -4.98 8.61 -8.17
CA LEU A 107 -3.78 7.96 -8.71
C LEU A 107 -3.36 6.80 -7.80
N GLY A 108 -3.24 5.60 -8.38
CA GLY A 108 -2.64 4.42 -7.76
C GLY A 108 -1.52 3.88 -8.63
N PHE A 109 -0.59 3.15 -8.01
CA PHE A 109 0.49 2.45 -8.73
C PHE A 109 0.81 1.11 -8.05
N ASP A 110 1.40 0.19 -8.81
CA ASP A 110 1.91 -1.06 -8.26
C ASP A 110 3.32 -0.82 -7.71
N TYR A 111 3.55 -1.21 -6.46
CA TYR A 111 4.88 -1.05 -5.86
C TYR A 111 5.98 -1.79 -6.63
N LEU A 112 7.16 -1.21 -6.72
CA LEU A 112 8.36 -1.95 -7.08
C LEU A 112 8.56 -3.11 -6.09
N GLY A 113 8.87 -4.28 -6.59
CA GLY A 113 9.02 -5.47 -5.77
C GLY A 113 7.72 -6.23 -5.47
N ALA A 114 6.55 -5.68 -5.82
CA ALA A 114 5.24 -6.30 -5.64
C ALA A 114 4.80 -7.13 -6.84
N GLN A 115 3.64 -7.75 -6.67
CA GLN A 115 2.89 -8.31 -7.79
C GLN A 115 2.30 -7.19 -8.66
N GLY A 116 1.99 -7.48 -9.92
CA GLY A 116 1.46 -6.56 -10.89
C GLY A 116 2.42 -6.38 -12.06
N ASP A 117 2.33 -5.22 -12.72
CA ASP A 117 3.13 -4.96 -13.92
C ASP A 117 4.34 -4.05 -13.65
N SER A 118 4.59 -3.67 -12.39
CA SER A 118 5.83 -3.01 -11.97
C SER A 118 6.98 -4.01 -11.86
N THR A 119 8.21 -3.51 -11.94
CA THR A 119 9.41 -4.36 -11.79
C THR A 119 9.44 -5.03 -10.41
N ALA A 120 9.55 -6.35 -10.41
CA ALA A 120 9.56 -7.18 -9.22
C ALA A 120 10.56 -8.33 -9.33
N ALA A 121 10.86 -8.95 -8.18
CA ALA A 121 11.72 -10.13 -8.11
C ALA A 121 11.19 -11.29 -8.96
N ARG A 122 12.10 -11.97 -9.67
CA ARG A 122 11.80 -13.22 -10.37
C ARG A 122 12.30 -14.39 -9.53
N ALA A 123 11.77 -15.59 -9.80
CA ALA A 123 12.32 -16.80 -9.24
C ALA A 123 13.79 -16.91 -9.66
N ASP A 124 14.64 -17.36 -8.74
CA ASP A 124 16.07 -17.58 -8.94
C ASP A 124 16.92 -16.32 -9.21
N GLU A 125 16.34 -15.13 -9.09
CA GLU A 125 17.05 -13.86 -9.22
C GLU A 125 17.27 -13.21 -7.84
N ARG A 126 18.52 -12.78 -7.59
CA ARG A 126 18.80 -11.95 -6.42
C ARG A 126 18.29 -10.53 -6.69
N PHE A 127 17.09 -10.26 -6.23
CA PHE A 127 16.50 -8.93 -6.32
C PHE A 127 17.08 -8.02 -5.23
N PRO A 128 17.45 -6.77 -5.54
CA PRO A 128 18.01 -5.86 -4.55
C PRO A 128 16.97 -5.45 -3.52
N SER A 129 17.44 -5.08 -2.32
CA SER A 129 16.57 -4.56 -1.26
C SER A 129 15.96 -3.22 -1.65
N LEU A 130 14.66 -3.12 -1.53
CA LEU A 130 13.90 -1.89 -1.76
C LEU A 130 13.50 -1.25 -0.42
N SER A 131 13.30 0.05 -0.44
CA SER A 131 12.79 0.81 0.71
C SER A 131 11.57 1.66 0.31
N SER A 132 10.91 2.25 1.29
CA SER A 132 9.86 3.24 1.07
C SER A 132 10.35 4.47 0.30
N TYR A 133 11.64 4.79 0.37
CA TYR A 133 12.23 5.88 -0.41
C TYR A 133 12.30 5.54 -1.90
N ASP A 134 12.58 4.29 -2.28
CA ASP A 134 12.59 3.88 -3.68
C ASP A 134 11.19 3.96 -4.29
N GLN A 135 10.15 3.64 -3.51
CA GLN A 135 8.75 3.85 -3.91
C GLN A 135 8.42 5.35 -4.05
N ALA A 136 8.94 6.18 -3.16
CA ALA A 136 8.74 7.64 -3.21
C ALA A 136 9.42 8.26 -4.45
N GLU A 137 10.63 7.83 -4.80
CA GLU A 137 11.31 8.24 -6.03
C GLU A 137 10.55 7.79 -7.29
N ALA A 138 10.04 6.55 -7.30
CA ALA A 138 9.23 6.05 -8.39
C ALA A 138 7.93 6.86 -8.56
N LEU A 139 7.27 7.23 -7.45
CA LEU A 139 6.11 8.12 -7.48
C LEU A 139 6.48 9.52 -8.01
N ALA A 140 7.61 10.09 -7.60
CA ALA A 140 8.05 11.39 -8.10
C ALA A 140 8.27 11.37 -9.62
N ALA A 141 8.92 10.32 -10.14
CA ALA A 141 9.10 10.12 -11.58
C ALA A 141 7.75 9.95 -12.31
N LEU A 142 6.78 9.24 -11.69
CA LEU A 142 5.44 9.10 -12.25
C LEU A 142 4.70 10.44 -12.33
N LEU A 143 4.82 11.30 -11.31
CA LEU A 143 4.21 12.62 -11.34
C LEU A 143 4.83 13.50 -12.45
N ASP A 144 6.14 13.40 -12.69
CA ASP A 144 6.81 14.11 -13.79
C ASP A 144 6.32 13.61 -15.15
N HIS A 145 6.22 12.30 -15.35
CA HIS A 145 5.67 11.69 -16.56
C HIS A 145 4.23 12.15 -16.84
N LEU A 146 3.39 12.19 -15.81
CA LEU A 146 2.02 12.64 -15.92
C LEU A 146 1.87 14.17 -16.00
N ARG A 147 2.98 14.94 -15.90
CA ARG A 147 3.03 16.41 -15.84
C ARG A 147 2.20 16.99 -14.70
N ILE A 148 2.16 16.29 -13.57
CA ILE A 148 1.51 16.73 -12.35
C ILE A 148 2.55 17.42 -11.48
N ALA A 149 2.56 18.73 -11.47
CA ALA A 149 3.54 19.51 -10.69
C ALA A 149 3.38 19.31 -9.18
N ARG A 150 2.13 19.21 -8.70
CA ARG A 150 1.79 19.06 -7.29
C ARG A 150 0.48 18.32 -7.12
N ILE A 151 0.43 17.41 -6.16
CA ILE A 151 -0.77 16.65 -5.80
C ILE A 151 -1.43 17.24 -4.55
N ARG A 152 -2.74 17.05 -4.43
CA ARG A 152 -3.52 17.46 -3.26
C ARG A 152 -3.07 16.70 -2.01
N ALA A 153 -2.98 15.39 -2.11
CA ALA A 153 -2.57 14.57 -0.98
C ALA A 153 -2.00 13.22 -1.40
N ILE A 154 -1.28 12.59 -0.45
CA ILE A 154 -1.06 11.15 -0.44
C ILE A 154 -1.90 10.59 0.71
N ALA A 155 -2.89 9.76 0.40
CA ALA A 155 -3.63 8.95 1.35
C ALA A 155 -2.96 7.58 1.45
N GLY A 156 -2.08 7.42 2.43
CA GLY A 156 -1.27 6.22 2.61
C GLY A 156 -1.69 5.43 3.85
N ALA A 157 -1.99 4.14 3.68
CA ALA A 157 -2.30 3.24 4.79
C ALA A 157 -1.22 2.16 4.93
N SER A 158 -0.83 1.83 6.17
CA SER A 158 0.21 0.84 6.46
C SER A 158 1.50 1.15 5.69
N TYR A 159 2.02 0.24 4.85
CA TYR A 159 3.20 0.50 4.02
C TYR A 159 3.05 1.76 3.15
N GLY A 160 1.85 2.03 2.65
CA GLY A 160 1.56 3.26 1.91
C GLY A 160 1.73 4.53 2.73
N GLY A 161 1.44 4.49 4.04
CA GLY A 161 1.74 5.59 4.96
C GLY A 161 3.24 5.81 5.17
N MET A 162 4.03 4.72 5.18
CA MET A 162 5.49 4.79 5.20
C MET A 162 6.04 5.44 3.92
N VAL A 163 5.50 5.08 2.75
CA VAL A 163 5.85 5.72 1.47
C VAL A 163 5.44 7.19 1.46
N ALA A 164 4.28 7.53 2.01
CA ALA A 164 3.84 8.92 2.12
C ALA A 164 4.80 9.77 2.96
N LEU A 165 5.26 9.25 4.10
CA LEU A 165 6.26 9.93 4.95
C LEU A 165 7.61 10.09 4.21
N ALA A 166 8.09 9.05 3.53
CA ALA A 166 9.31 9.10 2.73
C ALA A 166 9.20 10.12 1.58
N PHE A 167 8.05 10.19 0.91
CA PHE A 167 7.77 11.20 -0.11
C PHE A 167 7.73 12.62 0.50
N GLY A 168 7.09 12.78 1.64
CA GLY A 168 7.02 14.06 2.35
C GLY A 168 8.39 14.60 2.76
N GLU A 169 9.30 13.72 3.18
CA GLU A 169 10.68 14.09 3.51
C GLU A 169 11.47 14.54 2.28
N ARG A 170 11.39 13.83 1.16
CA ARG A 170 12.20 14.09 -0.03
C ARG A 170 11.56 15.06 -1.01
N HIS A 171 10.25 14.96 -1.20
CA HIS A 171 9.47 15.65 -2.22
C HIS A 171 8.34 16.50 -1.65
N GLY A 172 8.45 16.98 -0.42
CA GLY A 172 7.37 17.68 0.29
C GLY A 172 6.76 18.87 -0.48
N ARG A 173 7.52 19.52 -1.36
CA ARG A 173 7.00 20.61 -2.21
C ARG A 173 6.02 20.11 -3.29
N ARG A 174 6.01 18.82 -3.59
CA ARG A 174 5.18 18.16 -4.61
C ARG A 174 3.82 17.71 -4.08
N VAL A 175 3.55 17.88 -2.78
CA VAL A 175 2.32 17.46 -2.13
C VAL A 175 1.82 18.53 -1.15
N GLU A 176 0.50 18.69 -1.02
CA GLU A 176 -0.09 19.69 -0.12
C GLU A 176 -0.33 19.13 1.28
N ARG A 177 -0.68 17.85 1.39
CA ARG A 177 -1.01 17.18 2.65
C ARG A 177 -0.70 15.69 2.61
N LEU A 178 -0.34 15.12 3.76
CA LEU A 178 -0.22 13.68 3.95
C LEU A 178 -1.33 13.19 4.87
N LEU A 179 -2.01 12.11 4.48
CA LEU A 179 -2.85 11.30 5.36
C LEU A 179 -2.12 9.98 5.60
N VAL A 180 -1.64 9.78 6.82
CA VAL A 180 -0.84 8.62 7.22
C VAL A 180 -1.68 7.77 8.16
N ILE A 181 -2.14 6.61 7.68
CA ILE A 181 -3.07 5.76 8.42
C ILE A 181 -2.34 4.49 8.86
N SER A 182 -2.30 4.20 10.16
CA SER A 182 -1.66 3.00 10.72
C SER A 182 -0.22 2.81 10.21
N ALA A 183 0.59 3.87 10.25
CA ALA A 183 2.00 3.83 9.81
C ALA A 183 2.87 4.79 10.63
N GLY A 184 4.03 4.32 11.07
CA GLY A 184 5.05 5.09 11.78
C GLY A 184 6.18 5.55 10.87
N ASP A 185 7.12 6.34 11.42
CA ASP A 185 8.37 6.72 10.76
C ASP A 185 9.41 5.59 10.72
N ARG A 186 9.13 4.49 11.39
CA ARG A 186 9.89 3.25 11.40
C ARG A 186 8.99 2.08 11.77
N ALA A 187 9.43 0.86 11.44
CA ALA A 187 8.75 -0.34 11.90
C ALA A 187 8.94 -0.54 13.42
N HIS A 188 7.87 -0.92 14.12
CA HIS A 188 7.95 -1.32 15.52
C HIS A 188 8.73 -2.64 15.67
N PRO A 189 9.67 -2.77 16.64
CA PRO A 189 10.52 -3.97 16.78
C PRO A 189 9.76 -5.28 16.90
N LEU A 190 8.62 -5.32 17.60
CA LEU A 190 7.79 -6.52 17.70
C LEU A 190 7.16 -6.92 16.36
N ALA A 191 6.71 -5.93 15.59
CA ALA A 191 6.19 -6.18 14.24
C ALA A 191 7.30 -6.70 13.29
N THR A 192 8.53 -6.18 13.42
CA THR A 192 9.70 -6.72 12.72
C THR A 192 10.01 -8.16 13.16
N ALA A 193 9.87 -8.49 14.45
CA ALA A 193 10.06 -9.86 14.93
C ALA A 193 9.08 -10.84 14.27
N TRP A 194 7.78 -10.50 14.23
CA TRP A 194 6.78 -11.31 13.52
C TRP A 194 7.10 -11.48 12.03
N ARG A 195 7.42 -10.38 11.33
CA ARG A 195 7.80 -10.44 9.91
C ARG A 195 9.09 -11.22 9.68
N SER A 196 10.04 -11.18 10.61
CA SER A 196 11.27 -11.99 10.58
C SER A 196 10.95 -13.48 10.55
N VAL A 197 10.03 -13.94 11.43
CA VAL A 197 9.58 -15.34 11.45
C VAL A 197 8.86 -15.69 10.15
N GLN A 198 7.95 -14.83 9.68
CA GLN A 198 7.24 -15.01 8.41
C GLN A 198 8.22 -15.17 7.23
N ARG A 199 9.19 -14.25 7.08
CA ARG A 199 10.21 -14.33 6.02
C ARG A 199 11.07 -15.59 6.15
N ARG A 200 11.41 -15.99 7.38
CA ARG A 200 12.17 -17.24 7.62
C ARG A 200 11.39 -18.46 7.18
N THR A 201 10.09 -18.53 7.49
CA THR A 201 9.19 -19.61 7.07
C THR A 201 9.14 -19.72 5.55
N VAL A 202 8.96 -18.60 4.84
CA VAL A 202 8.93 -18.58 3.37
C VAL A 202 10.27 -19.03 2.78
N ARG A 203 11.40 -18.50 3.28
CA ARG A 203 12.73 -18.88 2.79
C ARG A 203 13.03 -20.37 3.03
N PHE A 204 12.64 -20.91 4.17
CA PHE A 204 12.79 -22.33 4.48
C PHE A 204 11.97 -23.21 3.51
N ALA A 205 10.72 -22.84 3.26
CA ALA A 205 9.85 -23.55 2.32
C ALA A 205 10.36 -23.46 0.88
N LEU A 206 10.90 -22.32 0.45
CA LEU A 206 11.51 -22.15 -0.87
C LEU A 206 12.68 -23.11 -1.10
N GLN A 207 13.53 -23.35 -0.08
CA GLN A 207 14.64 -24.32 -0.15
C GLN A 207 14.15 -25.77 -0.39
N ALA A 208 12.92 -26.06 0.04
CA ALA A 208 12.27 -27.36 -0.17
C ALA A 208 11.38 -27.42 -1.42
N GLY A 209 11.38 -26.38 -2.28
CA GLY A 209 10.50 -26.29 -3.45
C GLY A 209 9.02 -26.03 -3.10
N ARG A 210 8.71 -25.64 -1.85
CA ARG A 210 7.35 -25.46 -1.31
C ARG A 210 7.06 -24.00 -0.95
N GLY A 211 7.50 -23.07 -1.77
CA GLY A 211 7.39 -21.64 -1.48
C GLY A 211 5.95 -21.15 -1.23
N ALA A 212 4.96 -21.70 -1.95
CA ALA A 212 3.54 -21.38 -1.75
C ALA A 212 3.04 -21.79 -0.36
N ASP A 213 3.43 -22.99 0.13
CA ASP A 213 3.04 -23.44 1.47
C ASP A 213 3.67 -22.58 2.56
N GLY A 214 4.93 -22.18 2.37
CA GLY A 214 5.60 -21.24 3.27
C GLY A 214 4.92 -19.88 3.31
N LEU A 215 4.43 -19.40 2.16
CA LEU A 215 3.69 -18.14 2.07
C LEU A 215 2.29 -18.25 2.70
N GLU A 216 1.60 -19.38 2.55
CA GLU A 216 0.35 -19.68 3.26
C GLU A 216 0.54 -19.56 4.77
N LEU A 217 1.55 -20.23 5.34
CA LEU A 217 1.85 -20.19 6.78
C LEU A 217 2.27 -18.79 7.24
N ALA A 218 3.11 -18.10 6.46
CA ALA A 218 3.50 -16.73 6.77
C ALA A 218 2.29 -15.78 6.81
N ARG A 219 1.35 -15.94 5.88
CA ARG A 219 0.11 -15.16 5.86
C ARG A 219 -0.83 -15.53 7.00
N ALA A 220 -0.96 -16.80 7.32
CA ALA A 220 -1.74 -17.26 8.47
C ALA A 220 -1.21 -16.60 9.77
N LEU A 221 0.11 -16.61 9.98
CA LEU A 221 0.73 -15.91 11.11
C LEU A 221 0.46 -14.39 11.06
N ALA A 222 0.55 -13.74 9.89
CA ALA A 222 0.24 -12.32 9.76
C ALA A 222 -1.21 -12.01 10.17
N MET A 223 -2.17 -12.86 9.82
CA MET A 223 -3.59 -12.65 10.16
C MET A 223 -3.85 -12.63 11.67
N THR A 224 -3.02 -13.27 12.49
CA THR A 224 -3.14 -13.21 13.96
C THR A 224 -2.78 -11.85 14.54
N THR A 225 -2.11 -10.99 13.78
CA THR A 225 -1.63 -9.67 14.21
C THR A 225 -2.43 -8.50 13.63
N TYR A 226 -3.32 -8.76 12.66
CA TYR A 226 -4.09 -7.72 11.99
C TYR A 226 -5.39 -7.37 12.69
N ARG A 227 -5.89 -8.22 13.55
CA ARG A 227 -7.16 -8.10 14.24
C ARG A 227 -6.97 -7.98 15.75
N SER A 228 -7.95 -7.41 16.44
CA SER A 228 -7.93 -7.34 17.90
C SER A 228 -8.19 -8.70 18.54
N SER A 229 -7.78 -8.86 19.79
CA SER A 229 -8.08 -10.03 20.61
C SER A 229 -9.60 -10.22 20.80
N GLU A 230 -10.33 -9.12 20.90
CA GLU A 230 -11.79 -9.10 21.08
C GLU A 230 -12.50 -9.65 19.83
N GLU A 231 -12.04 -9.29 18.61
CA GLU A 231 -12.59 -9.86 17.38
C GLU A 231 -12.33 -11.36 17.29
N PHE A 232 -11.11 -11.80 17.65
CA PHE A 232 -10.79 -13.21 17.67
C PHE A 232 -11.68 -13.97 18.68
N ALA A 233 -11.83 -13.46 19.90
CA ALA A 233 -12.71 -14.07 20.91
C ALA A 233 -14.17 -14.12 20.42
N ALA A 234 -14.70 -13.03 19.88
CA ALA A 234 -16.08 -12.98 19.40
C ALA A 234 -16.37 -13.95 18.25
N ARG A 235 -15.37 -14.25 17.40
CA ARG A 235 -15.57 -15.09 16.21
C ARG A 235 -15.24 -16.56 16.41
N PHE A 236 -14.29 -16.88 17.27
CA PHE A 236 -13.68 -18.21 17.33
C PHE A 236 -13.76 -18.88 18.70
N ASP A 237 -14.50 -18.29 19.65
CA ASP A 237 -14.78 -18.90 20.96
C ASP A 237 -15.83 -20.04 20.81
N ALA A 238 -15.36 -21.14 20.22
CA ALA A 238 -16.14 -22.35 20.06
C ALA A 238 -15.28 -23.59 20.32
N PRO A 239 -15.87 -24.69 20.85
CA PRO A 239 -15.11 -25.90 21.14
C PRO A 239 -14.49 -26.51 19.85
N PRO A 240 -13.35 -27.20 19.97
CA PRO A 240 -12.77 -27.90 18.85
C PRO A 240 -13.67 -29.04 18.38
N ARG A 241 -13.59 -29.38 17.09
CA ARG A 241 -14.31 -30.48 16.46
C ARG A 241 -13.37 -31.66 16.22
N LEU A 242 -13.83 -32.88 16.48
CA LEU A 242 -13.07 -34.08 16.13
C LEU A 242 -13.38 -34.46 14.68
N VAL A 243 -12.37 -34.42 13.80
CA VAL A 243 -12.48 -34.72 12.37
C VAL A 243 -11.38 -35.71 12.00
N GLY A 244 -11.71 -36.89 11.50
CA GLY A 244 -10.75 -37.89 11.08
C GLY A 244 -9.81 -38.38 12.18
N GLY A 245 -10.19 -38.26 13.47
CA GLY A 245 -9.36 -38.64 14.63
C GLY A 245 -8.43 -37.50 15.14
N GLU A 246 -8.50 -36.30 14.55
CA GLU A 246 -7.74 -35.11 14.96
C GLU A 246 -8.68 -34.00 15.43
N PHE A 247 -8.25 -33.20 16.40
CA PHE A 247 -8.99 -32.02 16.83
C PHE A 247 -8.67 -30.84 15.90
N VAL A 248 -9.72 -30.22 15.35
CA VAL A 248 -9.65 -29.03 14.52
C VAL A 248 -10.26 -27.85 15.28
N PHE A 249 -9.56 -26.75 15.35
CA PHE A 249 -9.98 -25.54 16.03
C PHE A 249 -10.63 -24.56 15.03
N PRO A 250 -11.75 -23.88 15.37
CA PRO A 250 -12.45 -22.98 14.43
C PRO A 250 -11.57 -21.88 13.83
N VAL A 251 -10.59 -21.39 14.57
CA VAL A 251 -9.65 -20.36 14.11
C VAL A 251 -8.75 -20.85 12.99
N GLU A 252 -8.42 -22.15 12.93
CA GLU A 252 -7.52 -22.73 11.91
C GLU A 252 -8.12 -22.63 10.51
N ASP A 253 -9.43 -22.93 10.38
CA ASP A 253 -10.15 -22.81 9.12
C ASP A 253 -10.02 -21.40 8.53
N TYR A 254 -10.14 -20.38 9.38
CA TYR A 254 -9.99 -18.98 8.98
C TYR A 254 -8.55 -18.64 8.58
N LEU A 255 -7.58 -18.96 9.41
CA LEU A 255 -6.18 -18.60 9.20
C LEU A 255 -5.64 -19.22 7.92
N TYR A 256 -5.86 -20.53 7.74
CA TYR A 256 -5.35 -21.23 6.56
C TYR A 256 -6.14 -20.90 5.29
N ALA A 257 -7.44 -20.61 5.37
CA ALA A 257 -8.16 -20.08 4.22
C ALA A 257 -7.58 -18.73 3.75
N ARG A 258 -7.30 -17.81 4.68
CA ARG A 258 -6.65 -16.52 4.33
C ARG A 258 -5.23 -16.72 3.80
N GLY A 259 -4.50 -17.70 4.34
CA GLY A 259 -3.19 -18.09 3.86
C GLY A 259 -3.23 -18.56 2.41
N ARG A 260 -4.09 -19.54 2.09
CA ARG A 260 -4.26 -20.08 0.73
C ARG A 260 -4.70 -19.03 -0.27
N ASP A 261 -5.71 -18.22 0.08
CA ASP A 261 -6.18 -17.11 -0.78
C ASP A 261 -5.05 -16.12 -1.14
N TYR A 262 -4.14 -15.90 -0.22
CA TYR A 262 -2.99 -15.01 -0.43
C TYR A 262 -1.93 -15.68 -1.30
N ALA A 263 -1.55 -16.92 -0.99
CA ALA A 263 -0.54 -17.68 -1.71
C ALA A 263 -0.94 -17.99 -3.16
N ALA A 264 -2.25 -18.05 -3.46
CA ALA A 264 -2.75 -18.22 -4.83
C ALA A 264 -2.54 -16.96 -5.71
N ARG A 265 -2.30 -15.79 -5.11
CA ARG A 265 -2.22 -14.51 -5.83
C ARG A 265 -0.86 -13.83 -5.74
N VAL A 266 -0.07 -14.14 -4.72
CA VAL A 266 1.20 -13.48 -4.43
C VAL A 266 2.32 -14.48 -4.55
N ARG A 267 3.43 -14.07 -5.15
CA ARG A 267 4.63 -14.89 -5.22
C ARG A 267 5.46 -14.74 -3.94
N PRO A 268 6.12 -15.81 -3.48
CA PRO A 268 6.99 -15.77 -2.31
C PRO A 268 8.05 -14.67 -2.36
N GLU A 269 8.67 -14.44 -3.53
CA GLU A 269 9.71 -13.44 -3.74
C GLU A 269 9.18 -12.00 -3.54
N HIS A 270 7.96 -11.72 -4.01
CA HIS A 270 7.31 -10.43 -3.86
C HIS A 270 7.00 -10.14 -2.37
N PHE A 271 6.48 -11.15 -1.67
CA PHE A 271 6.27 -11.05 -0.22
C PHE A 271 7.58 -10.77 0.53
N LEU A 272 8.66 -11.49 0.21
CA LEU A 272 9.95 -11.31 0.85
C LEU A 272 10.49 -9.89 0.62
N SER A 273 10.42 -9.39 -0.61
CA SER A 273 10.88 -8.05 -0.98
C SER A 273 10.13 -6.96 -0.21
N LEU A 274 8.79 -6.96 -0.24
CA LEU A 274 8.02 -5.91 0.41
C LEU A 274 7.97 -6.06 1.93
N SER A 275 7.99 -7.27 2.46
CA SER A 275 8.10 -7.50 3.91
C SER A 275 9.43 -6.99 4.47
N GLU A 276 10.52 -7.10 3.72
CA GLU A 276 11.81 -6.51 4.08
C GLU A 276 11.78 -4.99 3.97
N SER A 277 11.16 -4.46 2.93
CA SER A 277 11.03 -3.02 2.69
C SER A 277 10.29 -2.29 3.84
N ILE A 278 9.29 -2.93 4.46
CA ILE A 278 8.64 -2.39 5.67
C ILE A 278 9.67 -2.22 6.79
N ASP A 279 10.50 -3.24 7.02
CA ASP A 279 11.46 -3.24 8.14
C ASP A 279 12.67 -2.33 7.90
N LEU A 280 12.98 -2.04 6.63
CA LEU A 280 14.00 -1.07 6.23
C LEU A 280 13.50 0.39 6.29
N HIS A 281 12.20 0.60 6.48
CA HIS A 281 11.64 1.95 6.55
C HIS A 281 12.16 2.70 7.79
N ARG A 282 12.75 3.88 7.54
CA ARG A 282 13.17 4.81 8.57
C ARG A 282 13.25 6.22 7.99
N VAL A 283 12.33 7.09 8.41
CA VAL A 283 12.22 8.49 7.98
C VAL A 283 12.57 9.42 9.15
N ASP A 284 13.25 10.51 8.86
CA ASP A 284 13.41 11.59 9.82
C ASP A 284 12.13 12.45 9.84
N ALA A 285 11.26 12.20 10.81
CA ALA A 285 9.99 12.90 10.94
C ALA A 285 10.15 14.44 11.05
N THR A 286 11.27 14.93 11.58
CA THR A 286 11.52 16.37 11.73
C THR A 286 11.71 17.09 10.40
N ARG A 287 12.03 16.35 9.33
CA ARG A 287 12.20 16.86 7.96
C ARG A 287 10.91 16.81 7.13
N VAL A 288 9.87 16.15 7.62
CA VAL A 288 8.55 16.12 6.96
C VAL A 288 7.79 17.39 7.32
N THR A 289 7.97 18.45 6.54
CA THR A 289 7.37 19.77 6.81
C THR A 289 5.97 19.95 6.20
N VAL A 290 5.50 18.96 5.46
CA VAL A 290 4.16 18.92 4.87
C VAL A 290 3.12 18.75 5.98
N PRO A 291 1.97 19.45 5.93
CA PRO A 291 0.85 19.16 6.84
C PRO A 291 0.48 17.68 6.81
N CYS A 292 0.45 17.05 7.98
CA CYS A 292 0.25 15.61 8.12
C CYS A 292 -0.90 15.33 9.09
N THR A 293 -1.91 14.58 8.66
CA THR A 293 -2.90 13.97 9.54
C THR A 293 -2.53 12.51 9.74
N VAL A 294 -2.22 12.13 10.98
CA VAL A 294 -1.89 10.75 11.36
C VAL A 294 -3.11 10.11 11.98
N VAL A 295 -3.58 8.99 11.41
CA VAL A 295 -4.69 8.21 11.97
C VAL A 295 -4.13 6.99 12.67
N ALA A 296 -4.42 6.88 13.96
CA ALA A 296 -4.04 5.77 14.82
C ALA A 296 -5.25 4.93 15.19
N VAL A 297 -5.12 3.62 15.11
CA VAL A 297 -6.12 2.65 15.59
C VAL A 297 -5.67 2.13 16.94
N ARG A 298 -6.52 2.23 17.97
CA ARG A 298 -6.14 1.87 19.35
C ARG A 298 -5.76 0.40 19.49
N GLU A 299 -6.41 -0.46 18.74
CA GLU A 299 -6.26 -1.92 18.77
C GLU A 299 -5.21 -2.43 17.77
N ASP A 300 -4.45 -1.53 17.11
CA ASP A 300 -3.42 -1.91 16.15
C ASP A 300 -2.18 -2.47 16.87
N LEU A 301 -1.93 -3.77 16.66
CA LEU A 301 -0.78 -4.46 17.25
C LEU A 301 0.53 -4.24 16.47
N LEU A 302 0.43 -3.88 15.18
CA LEU A 302 1.60 -3.68 14.31
C LEU A 302 2.19 -2.28 14.44
N VAL A 303 1.32 -1.30 14.70
CA VAL A 303 1.70 0.11 14.82
C VAL A 303 1.05 0.66 16.10
N PRO A 304 1.69 0.45 17.25
CA PRO A 304 1.14 0.85 18.55
C PRO A 304 0.83 2.35 18.62
N LEU A 305 -0.29 2.70 19.24
CA LEU A 305 -0.73 4.08 19.43
C LEU A 305 0.37 4.98 20.04
N GLY A 306 1.17 4.44 20.97
CA GLY A 306 2.29 5.16 21.57
C GLY A 306 3.34 5.63 20.57
N ASP A 307 3.62 4.80 19.54
CA ASP A 307 4.57 5.15 18.47
C ASP A 307 4.02 6.27 17.59
N LEU A 308 2.72 6.28 17.31
CA LEU A 308 2.09 7.33 16.49
C LEU A 308 1.96 8.65 17.26
N ARG A 309 1.71 8.62 18.56
CA ARG A 309 1.79 9.83 19.42
C ARG A 309 3.21 10.40 19.42
N ALA A 310 4.22 9.55 19.52
CA ALA A 310 5.63 9.97 19.46
C ALA A 310 6.02 10.48 18.05
N LEU A 311 5.46 9.92 16.99
CA LEU A 311 5.63 10.42 15.62
C LEU A 311 5.07 11.83 15.48
N VAL A 312 3.80 12.05 15.87
CA VAL A 312 3.14 13.36 15.78
C VAL A 312 3.89 14.42 16.57
N ALA A 313 4.44 14.10 17.74
CA ALA A 313 5.25 15.01 18.54
C ALA A 313 6.54 15.48 17.84
N ARG A 314 7.03 14.74 16.83
CA ARG A 314 8.24 15.07 16.07
C ARG A 314 7.97 15.71 14.71
N LEU A 315 6.78 15.49 14.14
CA LEU A 315 6.37 16.11 12.90
C LEU A 315 6.10 17.61 13.10
N PRO A 316 6.70 18.52 12.31
CA PRO A 316 6.55 19.96 12.51
C PRO A 316 5.12 20.49 12.36
N ARG A 317 4.29 19.81 11.56
CA ARG A 317 2.92 20.23 11.25
C ARG A 317 2.00 19.01 11.18
N ALA A 318 1.64 18.45 12.32
CA ALA A 318 0.82 17.24 12.35
C ALA A 318 -0.29 17.30 13.39
N GLU A 319 -1.35 16.57 13.10
CA GLU A 319 -2.44 16.26 14.03
C GLU A 319 -2.63 14.75 14.12
N LEU A 320 -3.08 14.29 15.29
CA LEU A 320 -3.40 12.89 15.53
C LEU A 320 -4.92 12.70 15.59
N VAL A 321 -5.42 11.77 14.81
CA VAL A 321 -6.81 11.28 14.88
C VAL A 321 -6.77 9.86 15.42
N GLU A 322 -7.34 9.64 16.60
CA GLU A 322 -7.45 8.30 17.19
C GLU A 322 -8.82 7.71 16.86
N ILE A 323 -8.83 6.52 16.28
CA ILE A 323 -10.05 5.73 16.06
C ILE A 323 -9.97 4.41 16.84
N SER A 324 -11.10 3.76 17.05
CA SER A 324 -11.18 2.45 17.68
C SER A 324 -11.90 1.47 16.75
N SER A 325 -11.33 0.28 16.59
CA SER A 325 -11.92 -0.74 15.72
C SER A 325 -11.48 -2.15 16.12
N PRO A 326 -12.39 -3.11 16.22
CA PRO A 326 -12.03 -4.50 16.43
C PRO A 326 -11.22 -5.08 15.26
N HIS A 327 -11.24 -4.38 14.12
CA HIS A 327 -10.43 -4.76 12.97
C HIS A 327 -8.95 -4.44 13.11
N GLY A 328 -8.51 -3.77 14.20
CA GLY A 328 -7.10 -3.50 14.48
C GLY A 328 -6.39 -2.82 13.31
N HIS A 329 -5.30 -3.41 12.82
CA HIS A 329 -4.53 -2.86 11.70
C HIS A 329 -5.35 -2.73 10.41
N ASP A 330 -6.34 -3.62 10.17
CA ASP A 330 -7.20 -3.58 8.98
C ASP A 330 -8.34 -2.55 9.06
N ALA A 331 -8.41 -1.74 10.12
CA ALA A 331 -9.45 -0.71 10.29
C ALA A 331 -9.51 0.25 9.08
N PHE A 332 -8.38 0.57 8.45
CA PHE A 332 -8.36 1.42 7.28
C PHE A 332 -9.14 0.85 6.08
N LEU A 333 -9.39 -0.47 6.05
CA LEU A 333 -10.22 -1.14 5.04
C LEU A 333 -11.70 -1.20 5.42
N LYS A 334 -12.03 -1.04 6.71
CA LYS A 334 -13.33 -1.44 7.28
C LYS A 334 -14.09 -0.32 7.98
N GLU A 335 -13.45 0.83 8.21
CA GLU A 335 -14.02 1.93 8.99
C GLU A 335 -14.25 3.22 8.15
N PRO A 336 -15.02 3.16 7.04
CA PRO A 336 -15.22 4.33 6.20
C PRO A 336 -15.88 5.49 6.95
N ALA A 337 -16.77 5.22 7.91
CA ALA A 337 -17.45 6.26 8.69
C ALA A 337 -16.49 7.04 9.59
N GLN A 338 -15.52 6.34 10.22
CA GLN A 338 -14.52 6.99 11.09
C GLN A 338 -13.43 7.69 10.26
N LEU A 339 -13.15 7.22 9.03
CA LEU A 339 -12.18 7.82 8.13
C LEU A 339 -12.73 9.01 7.34
N LYS A 340 -14.05 9.08 7.14
CA LYS A 340 -14.67 10.14 6.35
C LYS A 340 -14.30 11.57 6.81
N PRO A 341 -14.36 11.92 8.10
CA PRO A 341 -13.96 13.26 8.56
C PRO A 341 -12.51 13.60 8.20
N VAL A 342 -11.60 12.60 8.21
CA VAL A 342 -10.20 12.78 7.83
C VAL A 342 -10.08 13.10 6.34
N PHE A 343 -10.79 12.36 5.48
CA PHE A 343 -10.78 12.63 4.04
C PHE A 343 -11.47 13.95 3.67
N ASP A 344 -12.51 14.36 4.42
CA ASP A 344 -13.19 15.65 4.17
C ASP A 344 -12.22 16.83 4.30
N THR A 345 -11.18 16.73 5.12
CA THR A 345 -10.13 17.76 5.25
C THR A 345 -9.34 18.01 3.95
N LEU A 346 -9.36 17.06 3.01
CA LEU A 346 -8.69 17.19 1.70
C LEU A 346 -9.36 18.22 0.79
N TYR A 347 -10.62 18.53 1.04
CA TYR A 347 -11.44 19.30 0.10
C TYR A 347 -11.63 20.77 0.51
N GLY A 348 -11.10 21.20 1.67
CA GLY A 348 -11.33 22.51 2.24
C GLY A 348 -12.71 22.63 2.89
N GLU A 349 -12.89 23.61 3.78
CA GLU A 349 -14.22 24.00 4.26
C GLU A 349 -15.03 24.55 3.06
N GLN A 350 -16.25 24.06 2.91
CA GLN A 350 -17.24 24.62 2.00
C GLN A 350 -17.83 25.89 2.59
#